data_6bfaa0a14cb25a3b09948c855069ad3f
#
_entry.id   6bfaa0a14cb25a3b09948c855069ad3f
#
_cell.length_a   1.000
_cell.length_b   1.000
_cell.length_c   1.000
_cell.angle_alpha   90.00
_cell.angle_beta   90.00
_cell.angle_gamma   90.00
#
_symmetry.space_group_name_H-M   'P 1'
#
loop_
_entity.id
_entity.type
_entity.pdbx_description
1 polymer ?
#
loop_
_entity_poly.entity_id
_entity_poly.type
_entity_poly.pdbx_seq_one_letter_code
_entity_poly.pdbx_strand_id
1 'polypeptide(L)'
;EAWTQIDAAHAVPVMVALLVMSCPCAMSMAVPSAMACAHSALLARPEATTAQGDALLAAAARVARQNLYGSLAWHLLMTPLALAGWVAPWLAAITMLLSSLAVAGNAWRLRRHRWDAAPAAAVAQPAP
;
A
#
# COMPACT_ATOMS: atom_id res chain seq x y z
N GLU A 1 0.09 29.90 -21.57
CA GLU A 1 -0.30 29.81 -23.01
C GLU A 1 -0.34 28.38 -23.55
N ALA A 2 0.40 27.42 -22.98
CA ALA A 2 0.37 26.01 -23.43
C ALA A 2 -0.99 25.30 -23.18
N TRP A 3 -1.80 25.81 -22.29
CA TRP A 3 -3.11 25.21 -21.91
C TRP A 3 -4.24 25.57 -22.88
N THR A 4 -4.09 26.60 -23.69
CA THR A 4 -5.12 27.05 -24.63
C THR A 4 -5.09 26.36 -25.98
N GLN A 5 -4.09 25.51 -26.23
CA GLN A 5 -3.89 24.76 -27.47
C GLN A 5 -4.26 23.28 -27.35
N ILE A 6 -4.87 22.88 -26.23
CA ILE A 6 -5.31 21.48 -26.08
C ILE A 6 -6.63 21.33 -26.81
N ASP A 7 -6.58 20.72 -28.00
CA ASP A 7 -7.77 20.28 -28.71
C ASP A 7 -8.69 19.51 -27.76
N ALA A 8 -10.00 19.79 -27.79
CA ALA A 8 -10.98 19.12 -26.95
C ALA A 8 -10.88 17.57 -27.04
N ALA A 9 -10.38 17.05 -28.17
CA ALA A 9 -10.10 15.63 -28.36
C ALA A 9 -9.01 15.07 -27.44
N HIS A 10 -8.05 15.89 -27.02
CA HIS A 10 -6.98 15.49 -26.09
C HIS A 10 -7.32 15.83 -24.62
N ALA A 11 -8.18 16.82 -24.39
CA ALA A 11 -8.55 17.24 -23.05
C ALA A 11 -9.29 16.13 -22.27
N VAL A 12 -10.22 15.44 -22.91
CA VAL A 12 -11.02 14.38 -22.26
C VAL A 12 -10.15 13.19 -21.83
N PRO A 13 -9.28 12.60 -22.66
CA PRO A 13 -8.37 11.54 -22.23
C PRO A 13 -7.44 11.95 -21.09
N VAL A 14 -6.90 13.18 -21.12
CA VAL A 14 -6.03 13.69 -20.04
C VAL A 14 -6.82 13.85 -18.74
N MET A 15 -8.04 14.40 -18.79
CA MET A 15 -8.89 14.52 -17.62
C MET A 15 -9.24 13.16 -17.02
N VAL A 16 -9.58 12.18 -17.85
CA VAL A 16 -9.87 10.82 -17.39
C VAL A 16 -8.63 10.17 -16.77
N ALA A 17 -7.48 10.29 -17.40
CA ALA A 17 -6.21 9.79 -16.86
C ALA A 17 -5.89 10.42 -15.49
N LEU A 18 -6.09 11.74 -15.35
CA LEU A 18 -5.91 12.45 -14.09
C LEU A 18 -6.89 12.00 -13.01
N LEU A 19 -8.17 11.82 -13.34
CA LEU A 19 -9.18 11.33 -12.40
C LEU A 19 -8.83 9.92 -11.90
N VAL A 20 -8.41 9.04 -12.79
CA VAL A 20 -7.97 7.67 -12.43
C VAL A 20 -6.70 7.72 -11.56
N MET A 21 -5.72 8.56 -11.94
CA MET A 21 -4.47 8.72 -11.17
C MET A 21 -4.68 9.39 -9.81
N SER A 22 -5.67 10.28 -9.69
CA SER A 22 -6.00 10.95 -8.43
C SER A 22 -6.72 10.04 -7.44
N CYS A 23 -7.12 8.84 -7.87
CA CYS A 23 -7.75 7.87 -6.97
C CYS A 23 -6.71 7.34 -5.96
N PRO A 24 -6.80 7.67 -4.66
CA PRO A 24 -5.84 7.20 -3.65
C PRO A 24 -6.14 5.77 -3.18
N CYS A 25 -6.61 4.90 -4.08
CA CYS A 25 -7.10 3.55 -3.72
C CYS A 25 -6.03 2.72 -3.00
N ALA A 26 -4.80 2.70 -3.53
CA ALA A 26 -3.69 1.98 -2.90
C ALA A 26 -3.31 2.60 -1.54
N MET A 27 -3.37 3.92 -1.45
CA MET A 27 -3.07 4.66 -0.23
C MET A 27 -4.13 4.44 0.87
N SER A 28 -5.41 4.48 0.51
CA SER A 28 -6.52 4.25 1.46
C SER A 28 -6.56 2.81 1.95
N MET A 29 -6.10 1.85 1.13
CA MET A 29 -6.05 0.43 1.50
C MET A 29 -4.75 0.02 2.21
N ALA A 30 -3.75 0.88 2.28
CA ALA A 30 -2.42 0.56 2.83
C ALA A 30 -2.48 0.11 4.29
N VAL A 31 -3.19 0.84 5.14
CA VAL A 31 -3.32 0.53 6.57
C VAL A 31 -4.35 -0.58 6.82
N PRO A 32 -5.60 -0.49 6.33
CA PRO A 32 -6.61 -1.50 6.64
C PRO A 32 -6.25 -2.89 6.10
N SER A 33 -5.60 -3.01 4.93
CA SER A 33 -5.17 -4.30 4.42
C SER A 33 -4.09 -4.96 5.28
N ALA A 34 -3.11 -4.19 5.76
CA ALA A 34 -2.08 -4.69 6.66
C ALA A 34 -2.68 -5.14 8.00
N MET A 35 -3.59 -4.35 8.57
CA MET A 35 -4.27 -4.68 9.83
C MET A 35 -5.19 -5.89 9.70
N ALA A 36 -5.96 -5.99 8.61
CA ALA A 36 -6.81 -7.14 8.34
C ALA A 36 -5.99 -8.45 8.22
N CYS A 37 -4.85 -8.41 7.53
CA CYS A 37 -3.95 -9.54 7.42
C CYS A 37 -3.33 -9.92 8.78
N ALA A 38 -2.96 -8.95 9.60
CA ALA A 38 -2.45 -9.19 10.96
C ALA A 38 -3.52 -9.80 11.85
N HIS A 39 -4.73 -9.27 11.87
CA HIS A 39 -5.86 -9.84 12.62
C HIS A 39 -6.18 -11.27 12.18
N SER A 40 -6.22 -11.52 10.86
CA SER A 40 -6.44 -12.86 10.31
C SER A 40 -5.35 -13.83 10.77
N ALA A 41 -4.10 -13.39 10.83
CA ALA A 41 -2.98 -14.22 11.29
C ALA A 41 -3.07 -14.52 12.80
N LEU A 42 -3.50 -13.56 13.62
CA LEU A 42 -3.72 -13.75 15.05
C LEU A 42 -4.88 -14.72 15.33
N LEU A 43 -5.98 -14.58 14.62
CA LEU A 43 -7.14 -15.46 14.75
C LEU A 43 -6.83 -16.91 14.35
N ALA A 44 -5.90 -17.11 13.43
CA ALA A 44 -5.43 -18.42 13.02
C ALA A 44 -4.53 -19.10 14.07
N ARG A 45 -4.07 -18.37 15.09
CA ARG A 45 -3.19 -18.84 16.14
C ARG A 45 -3.62 -18.34 17.53
N PRO A 46 -4.69 -18.91 18.10
CA PRO A 46 -5.20 -18.51 19.41
C PRO A 46 -4.21 -18.78 20.56
N GLU A 47 -3.23 -19.64 20.34
CA GLU A 47 -2.14 -19.97 21.27
C GLU A 47 -0.97 -18.97 21.25
N ALA A 48 -1.02 -17.95 20.37
CA ALA A 48 0.05 -16.98 20.27
C ALA A 48 0.20 -16.16 21.56
N THR A 49 1.44 -16.00 22.01
CA THR A 49 1.75 -15.19 23.20
C THR A 49 1.58 -13.70 22.89
N THR A 50 1.41 -12.88 23.93
CA THR A 50 1.29 -11.40 23.81
C THR A 50 2.50 -10.81 23.09
N ALA A 51 3.71 -11.29 23.39
CA ALA A 51 4.94 -10.82 22.73
C ALA A 51 4.96 -11.14 21.23
N GLN A 52 4.42 -12.30 20.82
CA GLN A 52 4.28 -12.67 19.41
C GLN A 52 3.23 -11.79 18.71
N GLY A 53 2.14 -11.48 19.39
CA GLY A 53 1.12 -10.55 18.91
C GLY A 53 1.67 -9.14 18.68
N ASP A 54 2.43 -8.62 19.63
CA ASP A 54 3.09 -7.30 19.53
C ASP A 54 4.10 -7.25 18.38
N ALA A 55 4.88 -8.31 18.20
CA ALA A 55 5.82 -8.43 17.08
C ALA A 55 5.10 -8.42 15.73
N LEU A 56 3.95 -9.10 15.62
CA LEU A 56 3.14 -9.09 14.41
C LEU A 56 2.54 -7.72 14.14
N LEU A 57 2.03 -7.03 15.16
CA LEU A 57 1.48 -5.68 15.02
C LEU A 57 2.55 -4.67 14.61
N ALA A 58 3.77 -4.79 15.15
CA ALA A 58 4.91 -3.98 14.72
C ALA A 58 5.29 -4.25 13.26
N ALA A 59 5.24 -5.51 12.82
CA ALA A 59 5.45 -5.87 11.42
C ALA A 59 4.34 -5.30 10.52
N ALA A 60 3.08 -5.36 10.97
CA ALA A 60 1.94 -4.78 10.25
C ALA A 60 2.08 -3.26 10.10
N ALA A 61 2.48 -2.54 11.15
CA ALA A 61 2.73 -1.11 11.09
C ALA A 61 3.87 -0.75 10.11
N ARG A 62 4.90 -1.59 10.04
CA ARG A 62 5.99 -1.42 9.06
C ARG A 62 5.50 -1.62 7.63
N VAL A 63 4.74 -2.68 7.37
CA VAL A 63 4.14 -2.95 6.05
C VAL A 63 3.18 -1.83 5.65
N ALA A 64 2.34 -1.36 6.57
CA ALA A 64 1.42 -0.24 6.32
C ALA A 64 2.18 1.02 5.90
N ARG A 65 3.27 1.37 6.59
CA ARG A 65 4.12 2.51 6.21
C ARG A 65 4.80 2.30 4.85
N GLN A 66 5.32 1.11 4.57
CA GLN A 66 5.91 0.80 3.27
C GLN A 66 4.89 0.97 2.14
N ASN A 67 3.69 0.46 2.33
CA ASN A 67 2.59 0.60 1.37
C ASN A 67 2.20 2.07 1.17
N LEU A 68 2.09 2.83 2.26
CA LEU A 68 1.74 4.26 2.22
C LEU A 68 2.78 5.07 1.46
N TYR A 69 4.06 4.94 1.84
CA TYR A 69 5.14 5.68 1.17
C TYR A 69 5.35 5.23 -0.28
N GLY A 70 5.23 3.93 -0.55
CA GLY A 70 5.31 3.40 -1.90
C GLY A 70 4.19 3.94 -2.80
N SER A 71 2.95 3.97 -2.30
CA SER A 71 1.81 4.55 -3.02
C SER A 71 1.97 6.05 -3.24
N LEU A 72 2.45 6.78 -2.23
CA LEU A 72 2.69 8.21 -2.34
C LEU A 72 3.75 8.51 -3.41
N ALA A 73 4.88 7.80 -3.37
CA ALA A 73 5.95 7.95 -4.36
C ALA A 73 5.45 7.64 -5.78
N TRP A 74 4.62 6.59 -5.92
CA TRP A 74 4.00 6.25 -7.20
C TRP A 74 3.12 7.37 -7.74
N HIS A 75 2.27 7.96 -6.90
CA HIS A 75 1.42 9.07 -7.28
C HIS A 75 2.22 10.32 -7.67
N LEU A 76 3.24 10.66 -6.89
CA LEU A 76 4.12 11.80 -7.17
C LEU A 76 4.88 11.63 -8.49
N LEU A 77 5.22 10.39 -8.89
CA LEU A 77 5.87 10.11 -10.16
C LEU A 77 4.87 10.14 -11.32
N MET A 78 3.71 9.51 -11.17
CA MET A 78 2.77 9.30 -12.27
C MET A 78 1.88 10.53 -12.55
N THR A 79 1.58 11.35 -11.55
CA THR A 79 0.74 12.53 -11.73
C THR A 79 1.32 13.53 -12.73
N PRO A 80 2.61 13.94 -12.65
CA PRO A 80 3.17 14.84 -13.65
C PRO A 80 3.25 14.23 -15.06
N LEU A 81 3.46 12.92 -15.17
CA LEU A 81 3.44 12.24 -16.48
C LEU A 81 2.02 12.26 -17.09
N ALA A 82 0.99 12.08 -16.28
CA ALA A 82 -0.39 12.17 -16.71
C ALA A 82 -0.77 13.61 -17.12
N LEU A 83 -0.29 14.61 -16.37
CA LEU A 83 -0.47 16.04 -16.70
C LEU A 83 0.21 16.41 -18.01
N ALA A 84 1.37 15.81 -18.32
CA ALA A 84 2.07 15.99 -19.58
C ALA A 84 1.36 15.31 -20.78
N GLY A 85 0.28 14.57 -20.53
CA GLY A 85 -0.47 13.86 -21.56
C GLY A 85 0.21 12.58 -22.10
N TRP A 86 1.26 12.11 -21.41
CA TRP A 86 2.02 10.93 -21.83
C TRP A 86 1.37 9.61 -21.40
N VAL A 87 0.37 9.67 -20.55
CA VAL A 87 -0.30 8.49 -20.00
C VAL A 87 -1.71 8.38 -20.60
N ALA A 88 -1.92 7.35 -21.42
CA ALA A 88 -3.26 7.03 -21.91
C ALA A 88 -4.16 6.54 -20.76
N PRO A 89 -5.49 6.79 -20.79
CA PRO A 89 -6.41 6.40 -19.72
C PRO A 89 -6.37 4.91 -19.36
N TRP A 90 -6.25 4.04 -20.35
CA TRP A 90 -6.15 2.58 -20.13
C TRP A 90 -4.84 2.19 -19.43
N LEU A 91 -3.74 2.88 -19.75
CA LEU A 91 -2.45 2.68 -19.08
C LEU A 91 -2.51 3.16 -17.63
N ALA A 92 -3.15 4.30 -17.39
CA ALA A 92 -3.42 4.79 -16.04
C ALA A 92 -4.20 3.75 -15.20
N ALA A 93 -5.23 3.15 -15.76
CA ALA A 93 -6.03 2.12 -15.09
C ALA A 93 -5.19 0.87 -14.75
N ILE A 94 -4.38 0.38 -15.69
CA ILE A 94 -3.50 -0.78 -15.47
C ILE A 94 -2.48 -0.48 -14.38
N THR A 95 -1.83 0.67 -14.40
CA THR A 95 -0.81 1.04 -13.40
C THR A 95 -1.41 1.19 -12.01
N MET A 96 -2.64 1.71 -11.90
CA MET A 96 -3.37 1.78 -10.64
C MET A 96 -3.74 0.38 -10.11
N LEU A 97 -4.19 -0.52 -10.99
CA LEU A 97 -4.47 -1.90 -10.62
C LEU A 97 -3.20 -2.60 -10.10
N LEU A 98 -2.08 -2.45 -10.81
CA LEU A 98 -0.80 -3.03 -10.39
C LEU A 98 -0.34 -2.49 -9.03
N SER A 99 -0.48 -1.18 -8.80
CA SER A 99 -0.17 -0.55 -7.51
C SER A 99 -1.03 -1.12 -6.38
N SER A 100 -2.32 -1.29 -6.61
CA SER A 100 -3.25 -1.87 -5.62
C SER A 100 -2.93 -3.34 -5.33
N LEU A 101 -2.60 -4.12 -6.37
CA LEU A 101 -2.17 -5.52 -6.20
C LEU A 101 -0.83 -5.62 -5.44
N ALA A 102 0.09 -4.69 -5.68
CA ALA A 102 1.36 -4.63 -4.95
C ALA A 102 1.14 -4.37 -3.45
N VAL A 103 0.24 -3.43 -3.11
CA VAL A 103 -0.15 -3.14 -1.72
C VAL A 103 -0.78 -4.37 -1.06
N ALA A 104 -1.73 -5.00 -1.74
CA ALA A 104 -2.41 -6.21 -1.24
C ALA A 104 -1.41 -7.38 -1.08
N GLY A 105 -0.54 -7.60 -2.06
CA GLY A 105 0.49 -8.64 -2.02
C GLY A 105 1.50 -8.43 -0.90
N ASN A 106 1.90 -7.18 -0.66
CA ASN A 106 2.80 -6.85 0.44
C ASN A 106 2.13 -7.09 1.81
N ALA A 107 0.84 -6.72 1.95
CA ALA A 107 0.07 -7.01 3.16
C ALA A 107 -0.14 -8.53 3.37
N TRP A 108 -0.31 -9.30 2.28
CA TRP A 108 -0.46 -10.75 2.36
C TRP A 108 0.75 -11.46 2.98
N ARG A 109 1.94 -10.88 2.89
CA ARG A 109 3.16 -11.40 3.52
C ARG A 109 3.01 -11.53 5.04
N LEU A 110 2.16 -10.70 5.68
CA LEU A 110 1.89 -10.78 7.13
C LEU A 110 1.20 -12.09 7.52
N ARG A 111 0.40 -12.70 6.64
CA ARG A 111 -0.21 -14.02 6.90
C ARG A 111 0.81 -15.15 6.95
N ARG A 112 1.97 -14.94 6.32
CA ARG A 112 3.12 -15.86 6.32
C ARG A 112 4.19 -15.42 7.33
N HIS A 113 3.81 -14.60 8.31
CA HIS A 113 4.74 -14.17 9.35
C HIS A 113 5.35 -15.38 10.06
N ARG A 114 6.67 -15.40 10.19
CA ARG A 114 7.38 -16.48 10.90
C ARG A 114 7.23 -16.25 12.40
N TRP A 115 6.42 -17.07 13.02
CA TRP A 115 6.16 -17.05 14.45
C TRP A 115 7.36 -17.53 15.28
N ASP A 116 8.30 -18.22 14.64
CA ASP A 116 9.50 -18.78 15.26
C ASP A 116 10.57 -17.72 15.59
N ALA A 117 10.42 -16.53 15.09
CA ALA A 117 11.34 -15.41 15.32
C ALA A 117 10.92 -14.51 16.49
N ALA A 118 10.30 -15.07 17.54
CA ALA A 118 10.22 -14.38 18.81
C ALA A 118 11.66 -14.30 19.36
N PRO A 119 12.26 -13.11 19.58
CA PRO A 119 13.59 -13.05 20.13
C PRO A 119 13.55 -13.65 21.53
N ALA A 120 14.32 -14.69 21.76
CA ALA A 120 14.58 -15.26 23.09
C ALA A 120 15.13 -14.20 24.08
N ALA A 121 15.43 -13.00 23.60
CA ALA A 121 15.91 -11.86 24.37
C ALA A 121 14.83 -11.15 25.21
N ALA A 122 13.53 -11.35 24.93
CA ALA A 122 12.46 -10.69 25.70
C ALA A 122 12.12 -11.42 27.01
N VAL A 123 12.60 -12.66 27.20
CA VAL A 123 12.35 -13.45 28.42
C VAL A 123 13.38 -13.17 29.53
N ALA A 124 14.44 -12.42 29.25
CA ALA A 124 15.54 -12.19 30.18
C ALA A 124 15.49 -10.82 30.89
N GLN A 125 14.32 -10.18 31.00
CA GLN A 125 14.18 -9.07 31.93
C GLN A 125 13.59 -9.58 33.25
N PRO A 126 14.41 -9.68 34.31
CA PRO A 126 13.87 -9.91 35.64
C PRO A 126 13.01 -8.68 36.00
N ALA A 127 11.77 -8.93 36.46
CA ALA A 127 10.91 -7.90 37.00
C ALA A 127 11.64 -7.16 38.15
N PRO A 128 11.43 -5.83 38.27
CA PRO A 128 11.97 -5.04 39.40
C PRO A 128 11.39 -5.45 40.74
#